data_68fba6ffbf615754528f53285e8e097d
#
_entry.id   68fba6ffbf615754528f53285e8e097d
#
_cell.length_a   1.000
_cell.length_b   1.000
_cell.length_c   1.000
_cell.angle_alpha   90.00
_cell.angle_beta   90.00
_cell.angle_gamma   90.00
#
_symmetry.space_group_name_H-M   'P 1'
#
loop_
_entity.id
_entity.type
_entity.pdbx_description
1 polymer ?
#
loop_
_entity_poly.entity_id
_entity_poly.type
_entity_poly.pdbx_seq_one_letter_code
_entity_poly.pdbx_strand_id
1 'polypeptide(L)'
;RGLGDVYKRQARENRRAVMHIFNSANRDMFLQDTMRLCEYVVDTYLTTVFSDASISGGDRRVVVQFMKCQLFGVWIDWVSGGMKEESLSDLQRMLQLCRGVPELIVAHSNNRQL
;
A
#
# COMPACT_ATOMS: atom_id res chain seq x y z
N ARG A 1 10.25 -27.62 -2.98
CA ARG A 1 8.94 -28.18 -2.68
C ARG A 1 8.49 -27.94 -1.24
N GLY A 2 9.25 -28.40 -0.25
CA GLY A 2 8.91 -28.15 1.14
C GLY A 2 8.86 -26.67 1.48
N LEU A 3 9.72 -25.87 0.87
CA LEU A 3 9.76 -24.44 1.08
C LEU A 3 8.48 -23.76 0.56
N GLY A 4 7.99 -24.16 -0.61
CA GLY A 4 6.74 -23.65 -1.14
C GLY A 4 5.55 -23.95 -0.23
N ASP A 5 5.52 -25.16 0.33
CA ASP A 5 4.45 -25.55 1.25
C ASP A 5 4.52 -24.75 2.56
N VAL A 6 5.74 -24.45 3.04
CA VAL A 6 5.94 -23.63 4.23
C VAL A 6 5.39 -22.23 4.00
N TYR A 7 5.70 -21.59 2.87
CA TYR A 7 5.21 -20.25 2.55
C TYR A 7 3.69 -20.22 2.40
N LYS A 8 3.09 -21.24 1.76
CA LYS A 8 1.64 -21.32 1.62
C LYS A 8 0.95 -21.45 2.97
N ARG A 9 1.51 -22.26 3.87
CA ARG A 9 0.99 -22.39 5.22
C ARG A 9 1.08 -21.08 5.98
N GLN A 10 2.22 -20.41 5.88
CA GLN A 10 2.45 -19.12 6.53
C GLN A 10 1.44 -18.08 6.05
N ALA A 11 1.20 -18.01 4.75
CA ALA A 11 0.24 -17.08 4.18
C ALA A 11 -1.18 -17.35 4.69
N ARG A 12 -1.57 -18.62 4.80
CA ARG A 12 -2.90 -18.99 5.33
C ARG A 12 -3.04 -18.62 6.80
N GLU A 13 -2.00 -18.86 7.60
CA GLU A 13 -2.01 -18.51 9.01
C GLU A 13 -2.08 -17.00 9.20
N ASN A 14 -1.33 -16.23 8.41
CA ASN A 14 -1.35 -14.78 8.44
C ASN A 14 -2.73 -14.25 8.04
N ARG A 15 -3.36 -14.85 7.03
CA ARG A 15 -4.71 -14.47 6.61
C ARG A 15 -5.71 -14.65 7.75
N ARG A 16 -5.66 -15.79 8.45
CA ARG A 16 -6.55 -16.05 9.58
C ARG A 16 -6.35 -15.02 10.69
N ALA A 17 -5.09 -14.71 11.00
CA ALA A 17 -4.77 -13.74 12.03
C ALA A 17 -5.32 -12.36 11.68
N VAL A 18 -5.09 -11.91 10.44
CA VAL A 18 -5.59 -10.62 9.95
C VAL A 18 -7.11 -10.59 9.99
N MET A 19 -7.77 -11.64 9.47
CA MET A 19 -9.23 -11.68 9.44
C MET A 19 -9.82 -11.71 10.86
N HIS A 20 -9.17 -12.39 11.77
CA HIS A 20 -9.61 -12.43 13.17
C HIS A 20 -9.58 -11.03 13.77
N ILE A 21 -8.48 -10.30 13.60
CA ILE A 21 -8.36 -8.93 14.12
C ILE A 21 -9.35 -8.00 13.44
N PHE A 22 -9.48 -8.12 12.11
CA PHE A 22 -10.38 -7.28 11.33
C PHE A 22 -11.84 -7.42 11.77
N ASN A 23 -12.23 -8.61 12.24
CA ASN A 23 -13.59 -8.90 12.70
C ASN A 23 -13.74 -8.81 14.22
N SER A 24 -12.76 -8.26 14.94
CA SER A 24 -12.76 -8.20 16.39
C SER A 24 -13.08 -6.79 16.88
N ALA A 25 -13.23 -6.66 18.21
CA ALA A 25 -13.42 -5.37 18.87
C ALA A 25 -12.19 -4.45 18.73
N ASN A 26 -11.03 -5.01 18.36
CA ASN A 26 -9.80 -4.24 18.19
C ASN A 26 -9.62 -3.73 16.75
N ARG A 27 -10.65 -3.80 15.94
CA ARG A 27 -10.60 -3.43 14.53
C ARG A 27 -10.13 -2.00 14.31
N ASP A 28 -10.66 -1.06 15.09
CA ASP A 28 -10.32 0.35 14.88
C ASP A 28 -8.83 0.63 15.11
N MET A 29 -8.28 0.03 16.17
CA MET A 29 -6.85 0.17 16.44
C MET A 29 -6.02 -0.45 15.32
N PHE A 30 -6.44 -1.61 14.84
CA PHE A 30 -5.78 -2.30 13.73
C PHE A 30 -5.79 -1.44 12.46
N LEU A 31 -6.92 -0.79 12.15
CA LEU A 31 -7.03 0.08 10.99
C LEU A 31 -6.12 1.30 11.11
N GLN A 32 -6.05 1.90 12.30
CA GLN A 32 -5.16 3.04 12.54
C GLN A 32 -3.69 2.65 12.36
N ASP A 33 -3.30 1.51 12.93
CA ASP A 33 -1.92 1.03 12.82
C ASP A 33 -1.56 0.70 11.37
N THR A 34 -2.51 0.14 10.64
CA THR A 34 -2.32 -0.18 9.22
C THR A 34 -2.14 1.09 8.39
N MET A 35 -2.92 2.14 8.69
CA MET A 35 -2.77 3.41 7.98
C MET A 35 -1.38 4.01 8.24
N ARG A 36 -0.88 3.95 9.47
CA ARG A 36 0.47 4.41 9.80
C ARG A 36 1.52 3.62 9.05
N LEU A 37 1.33 2.31 8.94
CA LEU A 37 2.24 1.46 8.17
C LEU A 37 2.22 1.84 6.69
N CYS A 38 1.05 2.10 6.12
CA CYS A 38 0.94 2.56 4.74
C CYS A 38 1.68 3.88 4.52
N GLU A 39 1.55 4.80 5.46
CA GLU A 39 2.27 6.06 5.40
C GLU A 39 3.79 5.85 5.41
N TYR A 40 4.26 4.98 6.30
CA TYR A 40 5.68 4.65 6.39
C TYR A 40 6.19 4.02 5.09
N VAL A 41 5.43 3.09 4.53
CA VAL A 41 5.80 2.42 3.27
C VAL A 41 5.91 3.44 2.13
N VAL A 42 4.93 4.32 2.00
CA VAL A 42 4.92 5.34 0.94
C VAL A 42 6.08 6.32 1.13
N ASP A 43 6.30 6.79 2.36
CA ASP A 43 7.38 7.73 2.64
C ASP A 43 8.73 7.11 2.32
N THR A 44 8.94 5.86 2.72
CA THR A 44 10.17 5.12 2.43
C THR A 44 10.36 4.93 0.93
N TYR A 45 9.29 4.60 0.20
CA TYR A 45 9.33 4.45 -1.26
C TYR A 45 9.80 5.75 -1.92
N LEU A 46 9.17 6.87 -1.56
CA LEU A 46 9.51 8.16 -2.16
C LEU A 46 10.95 8.56 -1.84
N THR A 47 11.40 8.34 -0.62
CA THR A 47 12.76 8.65 -0.20
C THR A 47 13.79 7.80 -0.95
N THR A 48 13.46 6.52 -1.18
CA THR A 48 14.39 5.57 -1.81
C THR A 48 14.46 5.75 -3.32
N VAL A 49 13.31 5.98 -3.97
CA VAL A 49 13.23 6.02 -5.44
C VAL A 49 13.50 7.41 -5.99
N PHE A 50 13.07 8.45 -5.27
CA PHE A 50 13.24 9.84 -5.71
C PHE A 50 14.09 10.60 -4.70
N SER A 51 14.90 11.53 -5.19
CA SER A 51 15.67 12.39 -4.29
C SER A 51 14.77 13.40 -3.59
N ASP A 52 15.20 13.87 -2.42
CA ASP A 52 14.42 14.86 -1.66
C ASP A 52 14.19 16.15 -2.45
N ALA A 53 15.11 16.49 -3.34
CA ALA A 53 15.00 17.68 -4.17
C ALA A 53 13.94 17.56 -5.26
N SER A 54 13.46 16.34 -5.54
CA SER A 54 12.50 16.10 -6.62
C SER A 54 11.08 16.53 -6.26
N ILE A 55 10.76 16.58 -4.96
CA ILE A 55 9.43 16.96 -4.49
C ILE A 55 9.60 17.97 -3.37
N SER A 56 8.90 19.11 -3.46
CA SER A 56 8.95 20.11 -2.40
C SER A 56 8.28 19.59 -1.13
N GLY A 57 8.62 20.17 0.04
CA GLY A 57 8.08 19.71 1.33
C GLY A 57 6.56 19.74 1.40
N GLY A 58 5.95 20.80 0.87
CA GLY A 58 4.48 20.93 0.86
C GLY A 58 3.83 19.91 -0.05
N ASP A 59 4.39 19.71 -1.25
CA ASP A 59 3.88 18.72 -2.19
C ASP A 59 4.11 17.31 -1.66
N ARG A 60 5.25 17.06 -1.01
CA ARG A 60 5.55 15.75 -0.46
C ARG A 60 4.48 15.31 0.53
N ARG A 61 4.05 16.21 1.41
CA ARG A 61 3.00 15.93 2.38
C ARG A 61 1.70 15.49 1.69
N VAL A 62 1.31 16.22 0.65
CA VAL A 62 0.08 15.92 -0.10
C VAL A 62 0.21 14.60 -0.86
N VAL A 63 1.35 14.37 -1.49
CA VAL A 63 1.61 13.13 -2.25
C VAL A 63 1.58 11.91 -1.32
N VAL A 64 2.24 12.01 -0.16
CA VAL A 64 2.22 10.92 0.82
C VAL A 64 0.79 10.62 1.26
N GLN A 65 0.01 11.66 1.55
CA GLN A 65 -1.38 11.51 1.97
C GLN A 65 -2.20 10.80 0.89
N PHE A 66 -2.07 11.21 -0.35
CA PHE A 66 -2.80 10.59 -1.48
C PHE A 66 -2.39 9.13 -1.65
N MET A 67 -1.09 8.86 -1.72
CA MET A 67 -0.59 7.51 -2.00
C MET A 67 -0.89 6.55 -0.86
N LYS A 68 -0.78 7.00 0.40
CA LYS A 68 -1.10 6.10 1.53
C LYS A 68 -2.57 5.72 1.53
N CYS A 69 -3.46 6.63 1.12
CA CYS A 69 -4.89 6.34 1.03
C CYS A 69 -5.17 5.34 -0.07
N GLN A 70 -4.48 5.44 -1.21
CA GLN A 70 -4.62 4.46 -2.28
C GLN A 70 -4.16 3.08 -1.82
N LEU A 71 -3.00 3.02 -1.20
CA LEU A 71 -2.44 1.76 -0.70
C LEU A 71 -3.35 1.14 0.36
N PHE A 72 -3.78 1.95 1.32
CA PHE A 72 -4.66 1.50 2.40
C PHE A 72 -6.00 1.03 1.84
N GLY A 73 -6.60 1.79 0.92
CA GLY A 73 -7.90 1.45 0.34
C GLY A 73 -7.86 0.13 -0.40
N VAL A 74 -6.83 -0.10 -1.21
CA VAL A 74 -6.66 -1.36 -1.95
C VAL A 74 -6.52 -2.52 -0.97
N TRP A 75 -5.72 -2.34 0.07
CA TRP A 75 -5.49 -3.39 1.06
C TRP A 75 -6.75 -3.72 1.85
N ILE A 76 -7.46 -2.70 2.32
CA ILE A 76 -8.69 -2.89 3.09
C ILE A 76 -9.78 -3.53 2.25
N ASP A 77 -9.89 -3.15 0.98
CA ASP A 77 -10.85 -3.76 0.07
C ASP A 77 -10.58 -5.27 -0.06
N TRP A 78 -9.30 -5.63 -0.20
CA TRP A 78 -8.90 -7.03 -0.30
C TRP A 78 -9.20 -7.78 1.00
N VAL A 79 -8.88 -7.20 2.15
CA VAL A 79 -9.16 -7.81 3.47
C VAL A 79 -10.67 -7.96 3.66
N SER A 80 -11.45 -6.94 3.31
CA SER A 80 -12.92 -7.00 3.44
C SER A 80 -13.51 -8.10 2.57
N GLY A 81 -12.88 -8.42 1.46
CA GLY A 81 -13.29 -9.51 0.58
C GLY A 81 -12.80 -10.88 1.01
N GLY A 82 -12.10 -10.98 2.15
CA GLY A 82 -11.62 -12.25 2.71
C GLY A 82 -10.21 -12.63 2.31
N MET A 83 -9.44 -11.70 1.76
CA MET A 83 -8.05 -11.92 1.35
C MET A 83 -7.92 -13.10 0.38
N LYS A 84 -8.77 -13.16 -0.62
CA LYS A 84 -8.82 -14.27 -1.56
C LYS A 84 -7.65 -14.24 -2.54
N GLU A 85 -7.07 -15.40 -2.80
CA GLU A 85 -5.95 -15.52 -3.73
C GLU A 85 -6.33 -15.11 -5.15
N GLU A 86 -7.53 -15.45 -5.60
CA GLU A 86 -7.98 -15.09 -6.95
C GLU A 86 -8.06 -13.60 -7.19
N SER A 87 -8.12 -12.79 -6.11
CA SER A 87 -8.11 -11.34 -6.24
C SER A 87 -6.71 -10.77 -6.44
N LEU A 88 -5.66 -11.57 -6.24
CA LEU A 88 -4.28 -11.10 -6.39
C LEU A 88 -3.94 -10.74 -7.84
N SER A 89 -4.58 -11.40 -8.81
CA SER A 89 -4.38 -11.07 -10.22
C SER A 89 -4.85 -9.65 -10.53
N ASP A 90 -5.93 -9.21 -9.91
CA ASP A 90 -6.41 -7.84 -10.05
C ASP A 90 -5.44 -6.84 -9.45
N LEU A 91 -4.86 -7.16 -8.28
CA LEU A 91 -3.86 -6.30 -7.67
C LEU A 91 -2.62 -6.16 -8.56
N GLN A 92 -2.16 -7.27 -9.15
CA GLN A 92 -1.04 -7.23 -10.09
C GLN A 92 -1.37 -6.37 -11.31
N ARG A 93 -2.60 -6.50 -11.81
CA ARG A 93 -3.03 -5.68 -12.96
C ARG A 93 -3.10 -4.21 -12.62
N MET A 94 -3.56 -3.86 -11.41
CA MET A 94 -3.55 -2.47 -10.95
C MET A 94 -2.13 -1.89 -10.98
N LEU A 95 -1.15 -2.63 -10.49
CA LEU A 95 0.24 -2.18 -10.49
C LEU A 95 0.74 -1.96 -11.91
N GLN A 96 0.40 -2.87 -12.84
CA GLN A 96 0.80 -2.73 -14.24
C GLN A 96 0.17 -1.49 -14.89
N LEU A 97 -1.11 -1.26 -14.63
CA LEU A 97 -1.84 -0.12 -15.18
C LEU A 97 -1.37 1.21 -14.61
N CYS A 98 -0.87 1.20 -13.38
CA CYS A 98 -0.38 2.42 -12.70
C CYS A 98 1.13 2.63 -12.90
N ARG A 99 1.76 1.86 -13.78
CA ARG A 99 3.18 2.03 -14.05
C ARG A 99 3.45 3.44 -14.55
N GLY A 100 4.44 4.11 -13.96
CA GLY A 100 4.80 5.46 -14.33
C GLY A 100 4.00 6.56 -13.63
N VAL A 101 2.96 6.22 -12.88
CA VAL A 101 2.17 7.22 -12.16
C VAL A 101 3.00 7.97 -11.12
N PRO A 102 3.84 7.32 -10.28
CA PRO A 102 4.66 8.07 -9.33
C PRO A 102 5.60 9.05 -10.00
N GLU A 103 6.20 8.65 -11.12
CA GLU A 103 7.09 9.53 -11.89
C GLU A 103 6.35 10.74 -12.44
N LEU A 104 5.11 10.55 -12.88
CA LEU A 104 4.27 11.63 -13.37
C LEU A 104 3.94 12.63 -12.24
N ILE A 105 3.63 12.13 -11.06
CA ILE A 105 3.35 12.96 -9.90
C ILE A 105 4.57 13.84 -9.56
N VAL A 106 5.75 13.24 -9.55
CA VAL A 106 7.00 13.97 -9.29
C VAL A 106 7.24 15.03 -10.36
N ALA A 107 7.00 14.69 -11.63
CA ALA A 107 7.14 15.64 -12.72
C ALA A 107 6.20 16.83 -12.57
N HIS A 108 4.97 16.60 -12.15
CA HIS A 108 4.01 17.67 -11.89
C HIS A 108 4.46 18.57 -10.75
N SER A 109 5.06 18.01 -9.71
CA SER A 109 5.60 18.80 -8.60
C SER A 109 6.73 19.71 -9.06
N ASN A 110 7.57 19.22 -9.97
CA ASN A 110 8.71 19.99 -10.49
C ASN A 110 8.29 21.05 -11.51
N ASN A 111 7.12 20.92 -12.12
CA ASN A 111 6.63 21.83 -13.15
C ASN A 111 5.50 22.72 -12.63
N ARG A 112 5.77 23.44 -11.55
CA ARG A 112 4.75 24.23 -10.85
C ARG A 112 4.15 25.37 -11.68
N GLN A 113 4.83 25.77 -12.75
CA GLN A 113 4.37 26.87 -13.56
C GLN A 113 3.37 26.40 -14.64
N LEU A 114 3.16 25.10 -14.70
CA LEU A 114 2.14 24.54 -15.57
C LEU A 114 0.82 24.41 -14.84
#